data_25766694ffba34657cc0a5d606d1fd56
#
_entry.id   25766694ffba34657cc0a5d606d1fd56
#
_cell.length_a   1.000
_cell.length_b   1.000
_cell.length_c   1.000
_cell.angle_alpha   90.00
_cell.angle_beta   90.00
_cell.angle_gamma   90.00
#
_symmetry.space_group_name_H-M   'P 1'
#
loop_
_entity.id
_entity.type
_entity.pdbx_description
1 polymer ?
#
loop_
_entity_poly.entity_id
_entity_poly.type
_entity_poly.pdbx_seq_one_letter_code
_entity_poly.pdbx_strand_id
1 'polypeptide(L)'
;VNADSGRMNGEYKILKSDGTDFTGHSGGIVSFGRYVYLTDGYFLYYIPQIALSGGSKNIRIEGEIRLPVSASFITVFDGYLWAGNFYHKSYANNFDVSVKDGYGKQYRTLIAAYRLDAKKRGGIRTSDERGTREAVIYAALAAPDEVQGAAFLPNGDVHLSCSYGRGVMSSQFLYSYPLKEECDGVVSVGKRVVPLWFLNNDRIKRSLSAPPMSEGVVFKNGRSYVIFESAAQKYRDTAMDPTDCVWAVNW
;
A
#
# COMPACT_ATOMS: atom_id res chain seq x y z
N VAL A 1 -13.98 -12.74 1.31
CA VAL A 1 -15.22 -12.45 0.55
C VAL A 1 -15.10 -13.08 -0.83
N ASN A 2 -16.12 -13.76 -1.28
CA ASN A 2 -16.20 -14.26 -2.66
C ASN A 2 -16.50 -13.07 -3.59
N ALA A 3 -15.63 -12.86 -4.59
CA ALA A 3 -15.74 -11.69 -5.46
C ALA A 3 -16.97 -11.71 -6.38
N ASP A 4 -17.50 -12.91 -6.72
CA ASP A 4 -18.62 -13.03 -7.63
C ASP A 4 -19.97 -12.88 -6.92
N SER A 5 -20.06 -13.37 -5.68
CA SER A 5 -21.32 -13.39 -4.90
C SER A 5 -21.38 -12.32 -3.80
N GLY A 6 -20.29 -11.64 -3.50
CA GLY A 6 -20.17 -10.69 -2.36
C GLY A 6 -20.28 -11.37 -0.98
N ARG A 7 -20.42 -12.71 -0.93
CA ARG A 7 -20.59 -13.42 0.34
C ARG A 7 -19.28 -13.55 1.09
N MET A 8 -19.34 -13.43 2.41
CA MET A 8 -18.22 -13.71 3.29
C MET A 8 -17.99 -15.23 3.33
N ASN A 9 -16.81 -15.67 2.91
CA ASN A 9 -16.43 -17.09 2.94
C ASN A 9 -15.85 -17.51 4.28
N GLY A 10 -15.34 -16.57 5.06
CA GLY A 10 -14.77 -16.83 6.36
C GLY A 10 -14.24 -15.55 7.02
N GLU A 11 -14.09 -15.65 8.32
CA GLU A 11 -13.47 -14.67 9.18
C GLU A 11 -12.31 -15.34 9.91
N TYR A 12 -11.17 -14.66 9.94
CA TYR A 12 -9.96 -15.20 10.55
C TYR A 12 -9.44 -14.26 11.63
N LYS A 13 -9.13 -14.81 12.78
CA LYS A 13 -8.37 -14.13 13.82
C LYS A 13 -6.88 -14.28 13.53
N ILE A 14 -6.18 -13.16 13.45
CA ILE A 14 -4.74 -13.16 13.21
C ILE A 14 -4.01 -13.14 14.55
N LEU A 15 -3.08 -14.05 14.70
CA LEU A 15 -2.22 -14.18 15.88
C LEU A 15 -0.77 -13.85 15.49
N LYS A 16 -0.05 -13.24 16.42
CA LYS A 16 1.40 -13.07 16.32
C LYS A 16 2.11 -14.43 16.34
N SER A 17 3.40 -14.46 16.07
CA SER A 17 4.22 -15.67 16.10
C SER A 17 4.28 -16.33 17.47
N ASP A 18 4.13 -15.58 18.56
CA ASP A 18 4.05 -16.06 19.94
C ASP A 18 2.66 -16.60 20.35
N GLY A 19 1.65 -16.43 19.48
CA GLY A 19 0.27 -16.86 19.70
C GLY A 19 -0.62 -15.81 20.36
N THR A 20 -0.12 -14.63 20.69
CA THR A 20 -0.93 -13.51 21.15
C THR A 20 -1.70 -12.86 19.98
N ASP A 21 -2.75 -12.11 20.30
CA ASP A 21 -3.57 -11.43 19.29
C ASP A 21 -2.75 -10.37 18.54
N PHE A 22 -2.89 -10.35 17.22
CA PHE A 22 -2.40 -9.25 16.41
C PHE A 22 -3.40 -8.10 16.49
N THR A 23 -3.00 -7.03 17.16
CA THR A 23 -3.80 -5.81 17.40
C THR A 23 -3.25 -4.60 16.65
N GLY A 24 -2.36 -4.83 15.67
CA GLY A 24 -1.75 -3.78 14.86
C GLY A 24 -2.75 -3.09 13.93
N HIS A 25 -2.41 -1.89 13.51
CA HIS A 25 -3.16 -1.13 12.51
C HIS A 25 -2.73 -1.57 11.10
N SER A 26 -3.41 -2.58 10.54
CA SER A 26 -3.12 -3.05 9.19
C SER A 26 -3.51 -2.01 8.14
N GLY A 27 -2.54 -1.26 7.64
CA GLY A 27 -2.75 -0.27 6.58
C GLY A 27 -2.88 -0.86 5.19
N GLY A 28 -2.35 -2.07 4.95
CA GLY A 28 -2.41 -2.72 3.64
C GLY A 28 -2.34 -4.23 3.70
N ILE A 29 -2.98 -4.87 2.71
CA ILE A 29 -2.96 -6.32 2.53
C ILE A 29 -2.74 -6.66 1.06
N VAL A 30 -1.85 -7.63 0.78
CA VAL A 30 -1.66 -8.17 -0.56
C VAL A 30 -1.27 -9.64 -0.51
N SER A 31 -1.68 -10.41 -1.50
CA SER A 31 -1.29 -11.81 -1.67
C SER A 31 -0.35 -11.94 -2.85
N PHE A 32 0.80 -12.61 -2.65
CA PHE A 32 1.73 -12.95 -3.70
C PHE A 32 2.50 -14.23 -3.40
N GLY A 33 2.61 -15.10 -4.40
CA GLY A 33 3.28 -16.39 -4.28
C GLY A 33 2.63 -17.24 -3.20
N ARG A 34 3.40 -17.65 -2.18
CA ARG A 34 2.91 -18.47 -1.08
C ARG A 34 2.54 -17.69 0.18
N TYR A 35 2.54 -16.36 0.13
CA TYR A 35 2.30 -15.52 1.28
C TYR A 35 1.17 -14.51 1.06
N VAL A 36 0.48 -14.20 2.15
CA VAL A 36 -0.30 -12.98 2.34
C VAL A 36 0.51 -12.06 3.22
N TYR A 37 0.62 -10.80 2.82
CA TYR A 37 1.36 -9.77 3.53
C TYR A 37 0.40 -8.77 4.15
N LEU A 38 0.73 -8.31 5.35
CA LEU A 38 0.07 -7.23 6.08
C LEU A 38 1.11 -6.20 6.48
N THR A 39 0.77 -4.91 6.45
CA THR A 39 1.65 -3.85 6.97
C THR A 39 1.13 -3.26 8.26
N ASP A 40 2.04 -2.90 9.16
CA ASP A 40 1.77 -2.10 10.34
C ASP A 40 3.00 -1.21 10.62
N GLY A 41 2.92 0.05 10.28
CA GLY A 41 4.03 0.98 10.37
C GLY A 41 5.26 0.48 9.61
N TYR A 42 6.36 0.29 10.31
CA TYR A 42 7.64 -0.17 9.74
C TYR A 42 7.76 -1.68 9.58
N PHE A 43 6.67 -2.45 9.76
CA PHE A 43 6.73 -3.90 9.69
C PHE A 43 5.84 -4.45 8.59
N LEU A 44 6.39 -5.41 7.87
CA LEU A 44 5.71 -6.27 6.91
C LEU A 44 5.59 -7.66 7.54
N TYR A 45 4.40 -8.05 7.91
CA TYR A 45 4.07 -9.37 8.39
C TYR A 45 3.73 -10.28 7.23
N TYR A 46 4.15 -11.55 7.30
CA TYR A 46 3.80 -12.52 6.27
C TYR A 46 3.16 -13.78 6.88
N ILE A 47 2.11 -14.23 6.21
CA ILE A 47 1.28 -15.38 6.57
C ILE A 47 1.34 -16.37 5.42
N PRO A 48 1.60 -17.68 5.64
CA PRO A 48 1.51 -18.67 4.59
C PRO A 48 0.09 -18.73 4.00
N GLN A 49 -0.04 -18.61 2.69
CA GLN A 49 -1.34 -18.61 2.03
C GLN A 49 -2.11 -19.93 2.29
N ILE A 50 -1.41 -21.05 2.45
CA ILE A 50 -2.02 -22.34 2.79
C ILE A 50 -2.77 -22.32 4.13
N ALA A 51 -2.39 -21.45 5.06
CA ALA A 51 -3.08 -21.31 6.34
C ALA A 51 -4.52 -20.82 6.19
N LEU A 52 -4.84 -20.12 5.10
CA LEU A 52 -6.20 -19.66 4.78
C LEU A 52 -7.12 -20.80 4.31
N SER A 53 -6.56 -21.91 3.85
CA SER A 53 -7.30 -23.08 3.35
C SER A 53 -7.45 -24.19 4.40
N GLY A 54 -6.78 -24.07 5.55
CA GLY A 54 -6.66 -25.13 6.54
C GLY A 54 -7.86 -25.31 7.49
N GLY A 55 -8.96 -24.57 7.30
CA GLY A 55 -10.17 -24.67 8.14
C GLY A 55 -10.04 -24.07 9.55
N SER A 56 -8.85 -23.67 9.99
CA SER A 56 -8.64 -22.97 11.26
C SER A 56 -9.13 -21.53 11.15
N LYS A 57 -9.88 -21.08 12.15
CA LYS A 57 -10.25 -19.64 12.28
C LYS A 57 -9.12 -18.78 12.87
N ASN A 58 -8.10 -19.41 13.44
CA ASN A 58 -6.92 -18.73 13.99
C ASN A 58 -5.75 -18.92 13.05
N ILE A 59 -5.25 -17.83 12.49
CA ILE A 59 -4.12 -17.81 11.57
C ILE A 59 -2.94 -17.14 12.24
N ARG A 60 -1.79 -17.81 12.22
CA ARG A 60 -0.58 -17.28 12.84
C ARG A 60 0.32 -16.63 11.80
N ILE A 61 0.84 -15.44 12.13
CA ILE A 61 1.93 -14.77 11.42
C ILE A 61 3.16 -15.69 11.50
N GLU A 62 3.76 -16.00 10.35
CA GLU A 62 4.99 -16.81 10.29
C GLU A 62 6.23 -16.00 10.63
N GLY A 63 6.20 -14.70 10.39
CA GLY A 63 7.29 -13.80 10.71
C GLY A 63 7.06 -12.38 10.22
N GLU A 64 8.08 -11.55 10.45
CA GLU A 64 8.07 -10.15 10.11
C GLU A 64 9.37 -9.73 9.41
N ILE A 65 9.29 -8.66 8.65
CA ILE A 65 10.41 -8.01 7.96
C ILE A 65 10.28 -6.51 8.23
N ARG A 66 11.35 -5.87 8.70
CA ARG A 66 11.39 -4.43 8.86
C ARG A 66 11.44 -3.75 7.49
N LEU A 67 10.64 -2.70 7.31
CA LEU A 67 10.67 -1.83 6.14
C LEU A 67 11.48 -0.57 6.46
N PRO A 68 12.34 -0.08 5.56
CA PRO A 68 13.06 1.19 5.73
C PRO A 68 12.14 2.42 5.70
N VAL A 69 10.96 2.29 5.08
CA VAL A 69 9.90 3.32 5.03
C VAL A 69 8.65 2.72 5.65
N SER A 70 7.94 3.47 6.49
CA SER A 70 6.67 3.02 7.04
C SER A 70 5.65 2.77 5.91
N ALA A 71 4.73 1.84 6.12
CA ALA A 71 3.79 1.43 5.09
C ALA A 71 2.35 1.47 5.59
N SER A 72 1.54 2.33 5.00
CA SER A 72 0.10 2.44 5.20
C SER A 72 -0.69 1.73 4.11
N PHE A 73 -0.05 1.38 3.00
CA PHE A 73 -0.63 0.60 1.92
C PHE A 73 0.45 -0.22 1.20
N ILE A 74 0.04 -1.31 0.56
CA ILE A 74 0.94 -2.17 -0.23
C ILE A 74 0.26 -2.67 -1.49
N THR A 75 1.06 -2.92 -2.52
CA THR A 75 0.65 -3.58 -3.77
C THR A 75 1.80 -4.37 -4.36
N VAL A 76 1.53 -5.21 -5.34
CA VAL A 76 2.56 -5.99 -6.05
C VAL A 76 2.50 -5.69 -7.53
N PHE A 77 3.65 -5.38 -8.10
CA PHE A 77 3.79 -5.18 -9.53
C PHE A 77 5.23 -5.46 -9.99
N ASP A 78 5.38 -6.08 -11.15
CA ASP A 78 6.66 -6.31 -11.86
C ASP A 78 7.79 -6.89 -10.99
N GLY A 79 7.47 -7.92 -10.20
CA GLY A 79 8.46 -8.59 -9.34
C GLY A 79 8.84 -7.82 -8.08
N TYR A 80 8.14 -6.73 -7.76
CA TYR A 80 8.33 -5.95 -6.55
C TYR A 80 7.06 -5.88 -5.70
N LEU A 81 7.23 -5.87 -4.39
CA LEU A 81 6.26 -5.36 -3.45
C LEU A 81 6.50 -3.87 -3.31
N TRP A 82 5.47 -3.07 -3.56
CA TRP A 82 5.46 -1.62 -3.42
C TRP A 82 4.72 -1.27 -2.16
N ALA A 83 5.33 -0.52 -1.27
CA ALA A 83 4.75 -0.10 0.00
C ALA A 83 4.98 1.38 0.22
N GLY A 84 3.95 2.11 0.61
CA GLY A 84 4.02 3.55 0.78
C GLY A 84 3.47 4.03 2.11
N ASN A 85 4.03 5.15 2.60
CA ASN A 85 3.54 5.83 3.79
C ASN A 85 2.38 6.74 3.46
N PHE A 86 1.49 6.93 4.43
CA PHE A 86 0.50 7.99 4.43
C PHE A 86 1.11 9.28 5.00
N TYR A 87 0.80 10.41 4.38
CA TYR A 87 1.09 11.72 4.93
C TYR A 87 -0.13 12.63 4.89
N HIS A 88 -0.37 13.31 6.00
CA HIS A 88 -1.24 14.49 6.10
C HIS A 88 -0.63 15.47 7.09
N LYS A 89 -0.81 16.76 6.87
CA LYS A 89 -0.22 17.85 7.72
C LYS A 89 -0.52 17.73 9.21
N SER A 90 -1.64 17.13 9.58
CA SER A 90 -2.00 16.86 10.98
C SER A 90 -1.19 15.74 11.64
N TYR A 91 -0.41 14.98 10.85
CA TYR A 91 0.46 13.89 11.30
C TYR A 91 1.93 14.20 11.01
N ALA A 92 2.32 15.49 11.11
CA ALA A 92 3.63 15.98 10.69
C ALA A 92 4.84 15.28 11.32
N ASN A 93 4.65 14.61 12.44
CA ASN A 93 5.74 13.94 13.16
C ASN A 93 5.98 12.48 12.69
N ASN A 94 5.22 12.00 11.71
CA ASN A 94 5.26 10.61 11.25
C ASN A 94 5.95 10.42 9.90
N PHE A 95 6.79 11.37 9.48
CA PHE A 95 7.50 11.20 8.21
C PHE A 95 8.87 10.61 8.38
N ASP A 96 9.16 9.74 7.41
CA ASP A 96 10.45 9.13 7.28
C ASP A 96 11.34 9.86 6.28
N VAL A 97 10.76 10.38 5.21
CA VAL A 97 11.49 11.00 4.09
C VAL A 97 10.68 12.13 3.47
N SER A 98 11.37 13.20 3.13
CA SER A 98 10.81 14.34 2.39
C SER A 98 11.75 14.69 1.25
N VAL A 99 11.21 14.76 0.03
CA VAL A 99 11.96 15.07 -1.19
C VAL A 99 11.31 16.23 -1.94
N LYS A 100 12.11 16.96 -2.75
CA LYS A 100 11.62 18.03 -3.61
C LYS A 100 11.91 17.72 -5.07
N ASP A 101 10.95 18.00 -5.94
CA ASP A 101 11.16 17.93 -7.38
C ASP A 101 11.95 19.14 -7.92
N GLY A 102 12.23 19.14 -9.22
CA GLY A 102 12.94 20.20 -9.90
C GLY A 102 12.23 21.57 -9.88
N TYR A 103 10.94 21.61 -9.55
CA TYR A 103 10.13 22.83 -9.42
C TYR A 103 10.04 23.31 -7.96
N GLY A 104 10.67 22.60 -7.02
CA GLY A 104 10.66 22.92 -5.59
C GLY A 104 9.42 22.42 -4.83
N LYS A 105 8.50 21.67 -5.47
CA LYS A 105 7.36 21.05 -4.80
C LYS A 105 7.84 19.95 -3.88
N GLN A 106 7.39 19.97 -2.65
CA GLN A 106 7.74 19.00 -1.62
C GLN A 106 6.79 17.81 -1.65
N TYR A 107 7.36 16.60 -1.59
CA TYR A 107 6.65 15.32 -1.48
C TYR A 107 7.04 14.64 -0.17
N ARG A 108 6.07 14.12 0.53
CA ARG A 108 6.23 13.48 1.84
C ARG A 108 5.67 12.06 1.88
N THR A 109 5.01 11.63 0.80
CA THR A 109 4.65 10.25 0.57
C THR A 109 5.68 9.61 -0.35
N LEU A 110 6.28 8.53 0.12
CA LEU A 110 7.23 7.73 -0.64
C LEU A 110 6.68 6.32 -0.80
N ILE A 111 6.60 5.83 -2.03
CA ILE A 111 6.21 4.45 -2.35
C ILE A 111 7.49 3.70 -2.72
N ALA A 112 7.92 2.82 -1.84
CA ALA A 112 9.19 2.10 -1.94
C ALA A 112 9.01 0.72 -2.58
N ALA A 113 9.91 0.35 -3.50
CA ALA A 113 9.97 -0.95 -4.15
C ALA A 113 10.89 -1.91 -3.42
N TYR A 114 10.38 -3.07 -3.05
CA TYR A 114 11.12 -4.16 -2.41
C TYR A 114 11.06 -5.40 -3.29
N ARG A 115 12.22 -5.94 -3.68
CA ARG A 115 12.29 -7.07 -4.62
C ARG A 115 11.72 -8.34 -4.01
N LEU A 116 10.76 -8.94 -4.70
CA LEU A 116 10.22 -10.25 -4.37
C LEU A 116 11.26 -11.34 -4.71
N ASP A 117 11.40 -12.31 -3.82
CA ASP A 117 12.32 -13.44 -3.99
C ASP A 117 11.70 -14.69 -3.35
N ALA A 118 11.12 -15.55 -4.19
CA ALA A 118 10.44 -16.77 -3.74
C ALA A 118 11.37 -17.77 -3.00
N LYS A 119 12.68 -17.65 -3.15
CA LYS A 119 13.67 -18.50 -2.45
C LYS A 119 13.95 -18.02 -1.03
N LYS A 120 13.56 -16.80 -0.68
CA LYS A 120 13.75 -16.25 0.66
C LYS A 120 12.56 -16.52 1.55
N ARG A 121 12.81 -16.75 2.83
CA ARG A 121 11.75 -16.81 3.83
C ARG A 121 11.03 -15.46 3.89
N GLY A 122 9.70 -15.46 3.88
CA GLY A 122 8.89 -14.26 3.76
C GLY A 122 8.85 -13.67 2.34
N GLY A 123 9.43 -14.32 1.32
CA GLY A 123 9.24 -13.99 -0.10
C GLY A 123 9.84 -12.67 -0.57
N ILE A 124 10.66 -11.99 0.26
CA ILE A 124 11.26 -10.69 -0.04
C ILE A 124 12.76 -10.74 0.22
N ARG A 125 13.54 -10.03 -0.61
CA ARG A 125 14.96 -9.88 -0.41
C ARG A 125 15.25 -8.95 0.78
N THR A 126 16.01 -9.47 1.74
CA THR A 126 16.39 -8.76 2.97
C THR A 126 17.91 -8.62 3.07
N SER A 127 18.36 -7.59 3.80
CA SER A 127 19.68 -7.55 4.41
C SER A 127 19.56 -8.07 5.84
N ASP A 128 20.45 -8.97 6.23
CA ASP A 128 20.46 -9.54 7.59
C ASP A 128 21.60 -8.90 8.38
N GLU A 129 21.52 -7.59 8.59
CA GLU A 129 22.49 -6.86 9.40
C GLU A 129 22.05 -6.85 10.88
N ARG A 130 22.95 -7.22 11.77
CA ARG A 130 22.77 -7.16 13.23
C ARG A 130 21.54 -7.92 13.77
N GLY A 131 21.18 -9.04 13.13
CA GLY A 131 20.06 -9.87 13.56
C GLY A 131 18.66 -9.32 13.21
N THR A 132 18.57 -8.17 12.54
CA THR A 132 17.31 -7.62 12.06
C THR A 132 17.17 -7.89 10.56
N ARG A 133 16.07 -8.52 10.18
CA ARG A 133 15.71 -8.71 8.78
C ARG A 133 15.06 -7.43 8.26
N GLU A 134 15.82 -6.67 7.47
CA GLU A 134 15.31 -5.45 6.84
C GLU A 134 15.17 -5.64 5.32
N ALA A 135 14.03 -5.22 4.76
CA ALA A 135 13.79 -5.28 3.32
C ALA A 135 14.77 -4.38 2.55
N VAL A 136 15.29 -4.89 1.44
CA VAL A 136 16.18 -4.12 0.57
C VAL A 136 15.35 -3.28 -0.38
N ILE A 137 15.45 -1.94 -0.25
CA ILE A 137 14.81 -1.00 -1.17
C ILE A 137 15.60 -0.93 -2.49
N TYR A 138 14.90 -0.85 -3.62
CA TYR A 138 15.48 -0.80 -4.98
C TYR A 138 15.13 0.45 -5.75
N ALA A 139 13.95 1.03 -5.51
CA ALA A 139 13.45 2.21 -6.19
C ALA A 139 12.41 2.90 -5.32
N ALA A 140 12.10 4.15 -5.63
CA ALA A 140 11.05 4.89 -4.95
C ALA A 140 10.25 5.78 -5.90
N LEU A 141 8.96 5.96 -5.61
CA LEU A 141 8.10 6.96 -6.21
C LEU A 141 7.76 8.00 -5.15
N ALA A 142 8.01 9.26 -5.43
CA ALA A 142 7.49 10.36 -4.63
C ALA A 142 6.06 10.69 -5.10
N ALA A 143 5.09 10.52 -4.22
CA ALA A 143 3.68 10.65 -4.52
C ALA A 143 3.07 11.89 -3.82
N PRO A 144 1.88 12.37 -4.24
CA PRO A 144 1.17 13.42 -3.52
C PRO A 144 0.86 13.00 -2.09
N ASP A 145 0.46 13.97 -1.27
CA ASP A 145 0.02 13.72 0.09
C ASP A 145 -1.32 12.92 0.10
N GLU A 146 -1.67 12.33 1.23
CA GLU A 146 -2.96 11.68 1.51
C GLU A 146 -3.21 10.38 0.70
N VAL A 147 -2.17 9.72 0.21
CA VAL A 147 -2.32 8.42 -0.48
C VAL A 147 -2.70 7.34 0.53
N GLN A 148 -3.85 6.71 0.31
CA GLN A 148 -4.39 5.60 1.09
C GLN A 148 -4.26 4.25 0.39
N GLY A 149 -4.04 4.27 -0.94
CA GLY A 149 -3.88 3.07 -1.72
C GLY A 149 -3.20 3.32 -3.06
N ALA A 150 -2.52 2.29 -3.56
CA ALA A 150 -1.91 2.29 -4.87
C ALA A 150 -2.14 0.96 -5.59
N ALA A 151 -2.37 1.02 -6.89
CA ALA A 151 -2.41 -0.15 -7.76
C ALA A 151 -1.70 0.15 -9.08
N PHE A 152 -1.01 -0.84 -9.62
CA PHE A 152 -0.43 -0.74 -10.96
C PHE A 152 -1.35 -1.43 -11.97
N LEU A 153 -1.53 -0.79 -13.12
CA LEU A 153 -2.18 -1.38 -14.28
C LEU A 153 -1.17 -2.26 -15.04
N PRO A 154 -1.61 -3.15 -15.94
CA PRO A 154 -0.69 -4.04 -16.67
C PRO A 154 0.36 -3.32 -17.53
N ASN A 155 0.06 -2.11 -17.99
CA ASN A 155 0.99 -1.25 -18.74
C ASN A 155 1.95 -0.48 -17.82
N GLY A 156 1.81 -0.62 -16.49
CA GLY A 156 2.60 0.03 -15.47
C GLY A 156 2.09 1.39 -15.00
N ASP A 157 1.01 1.91 -15.59
CA ASP A 157 0.36 3.12 -15.07
C ASP A 157 -0.04 2.93 -13.60
N VAL A 158 0.05 3.99 -12.82
CA VAL A 158 -0.16 3.95 -11.37
C VAL A 158 -1.47 4.62 -11.02
N HIS A 159 -2.41 3.87 -10.47
CA HIS A 159 -3.61 4.41 -9.84
C HIS A 159 -3.35 4.68 -8.37
N LEU A 160 -3.54 5.93 -7.93
CA LEU A 160 -3.50 6.34 -6.53
C LEU A 160 -4.89 6.73 -6.03
N SER A 161 -5.26 6.22 -4.86
CA SER A 161 -6.42 6.63 -4.08
C SER A 161 -5.94 7.60 -2.99
N CYS A 162 -6.39 8.86 -3.05
CA CYS A 162 -5.98 9.91 -2.13
C CYS A 162 -7.19 10.42 -1.35
N SER A 163 -7.11 10.38 -0.02
CA SER A 163 -8.24 10.74 0.83
C SER A 163 -7.80 11.18 2.22
N TYR A 164 -8.45 12.21 2.74
CA TYR A 164 -8.41 12.56 4.14
C TYR A 164 -9.68 13.32 4.57
N GLY A 165 -10.29 12.83 5.66
CA GLY A 165 -11.44 13.50 6.30
C GLY A 165 -12.80 13.04 5.78
N ARG A 166 -13.80 13.23 6.63
CA ARG A 166 -15.16 12.69 6.44
C ARG A 166 -16.06 13.57 5.58
N GLY A 167 -15.69 14.84 5.43
CA GLY A 167 -16.45 15.86 4.71
C GLY A 167 -15.77 16.36 3.44
N VAL A 168 -14.75 15.67 2.96
CA VAL A 168 -13.97 16.05 1.78
C VAL A 168 -13.99 14.90 0.78
N MET A 169 -14.33 15.23 -0.48
CA MET A 169 -14.29 14.25 -1.57
C MET A 169 -12.86 13.71 -1.75
N SER A 170 -12.75 12.42 -1.97
CA SER A 170 -11.50 11.76 -2.31
C SER A 170 -11.09 12.04 -3.74
N SER A 171 -9.81 11.90 -4.04
CA SER A 171 -9.26 12.02 -5.39
C SER A 171 -8.67 10.69 -5.84
N GLN A 172 -9.03 10.29 -7.06
CA GLN A 172 -8.45 9.14 -7.73
C GLN A 172 -7.60 9.64 -8.90
N PHE A 173 -6.33 9.28 -8.93
CA PHE A 173 -5.39 9.73 -9.96
C PHE A 173 -4.83 8.53 -10.73
N LEU A 174 -4.81 8.63 -12.05
CA LEU A 174 -4.04 7.73 -12.91
C LEU A 174 -2.80 8.46 -13.43
N TYR A 175 -1.64 7.97 -13.04
CA TYR A 175 -0.33 8.46 -13.50
C TYR A 175 0.22 7.57 -14.61
N SER A 176 0.94 8.16 -15.58
CA SER A 176 1.74 7.40 -16.54
C SER A 176 2.83 6.60 -15.82
N TYR A 177 3.20 5.46 -16.39
CA TYR A 177 4.24 4.59 -15.83
C TYR A 177 5.60 5.27 -15.77
N PRO A 178 6.10 5.60 -14.57
CA PRO A 178 7.30 6.43 -14.45
C PRO A 178 8.60 5.65 -14.74
N LEU A 179 8.63 4.34 -14.46
CA LEU A 179 9.86 3.56 -14.53
C LEU A 179 10.33 3.22 -15.96
N LYS A 180 9.57 3.59 -16.98
CA LYS A 180 10.01 3.51 -18.39
C LYS A 180 10.96 4.63 -18.77
N GLU A 181 10.99 5.68 -17.98
CA GLU A 181 11.82 6.86 -18.21
C GLU A 181 13.03 6.83 -17.29
N GLU A 182 14.02 7.64 -17.60
CA GLU A 182 15.14 7.90 -16.70
C GLU A 182 14.62 8.44 -15.38
N CYS A 183 15.27 8.09 -14.26
CA CYS A 183 14.83 8.59 -12.96
C CYS A 183 15.01 10.10 -12.85
N ASP A 184 14.09 10.75 -12.15
CA ASP A 184 14.10 12.20 -11.93
C ASP A 184 15.19 12.61 -10.91
N GLY A 185 15.75 11.64 -10.19
CA GLY A 185 16.77 11.86 -9.19
C GLY A 185 17.04 10.62 -8.34
N VAL A 186 17.56 10.84 -7.15
CA VAL A 186 17.84 9.79 -6.18
C VAL A 186 17.35 10.19 -4.80
N VAL A 187 17.06 9.21 -3.96
CA VAL A 187 16.70 9.44 -2.56
C VAL A 187 17.51 8.54 -1.64
N SER A 188 17.95 9.09 -0.52
CA SER A 188 18.59 8.32 0.55
C SER A 188 17.54 7.80 1.52
N VAL A 189 17.48 6.47 1.67
CA VAL A 189 16.61 5.80 2.63
C VAL A 189 17.47 4.87 3.48
N GLY A 190 17.60 5.19 4.75
CA GLY A 190 18.56 4.53 5.63
C GLY A 190 20.00 4.67 5.09
N LYS A 191 20.65 3.54 4.83
CA LYS A 191 22.02 3.50 4.28
C LYS A 191 22.07 3.37 2.75
N ARG A 192 20.94 3.42 2.06
CA ARG A 192 20.84 3.19 0.62
C ARG A 192 20.45 4.45 -0.12
N VAL A 193 21.05 4.62 -1.28
CA VAL A 193 20.66 5.62 -2.28
C VAL A 193 20.00 4.86 -3.42
N VAL A 194 18.77 5.23 -3.77
CA VAL A 194 17.98 4.54 -4.80
C VAL A 194 17.40 5.52 -5.81
N PRO A 195 17.11 5.08 -7.05
CA PRO A 195 16.44 5.89 -8.04
C PRO A 195 15.08 6.36 -7.54
N LEU A 196 14.73 7.60 -7.89
CA LEU A 196 13.49 8.27 -7.51
C LEU A 196 12.78 8.82 -8.74
N TRP A 197 11.47 8.61 -8.83
CA TRP A 197 10.59 9.26 -9.80
C TRP A 197 9.51 10.03 -9.06
N PHE A 198 9.13 11.21 -9.59
CA PHE A 198 8.05 12.01 -9.04
C PHE A 198 6.74 11.74 -9.77
N LEU A 199 5.69 11.37 -9.04
CA LEU A 199 4.33 11.36 -9.54
C LEU A 199 3.77 12.78 -9.47
N ASN A 200 4.29 13.64 -10.34
CA ASN A 200 3.92 15.05 -10.44
C ASN A 200 2.71 15.26 -11.37
N ASN A 201 2.27 16.50 -11.52
CA ASN A 201 1.10 16.81 -12.34
C ASN A 201 1.29 16.50 -13.82
N ASP A 202 2.52 16.56 -14.35
CA ASP A 202 2.82 16.30 -15.76
C ASP A 202 2.60 14.82 -16.14
N ARG A 203 2.64 13.93 -15.14
CA ARG A 203 2.40 12.49 -15.30
C ARG A 203 0.95 12.09 -15.11
N ILE A 204 0.05 13.02 -14.73
CA ILE A 204 -1.38 12.71 -14.55
C ILE A 204 -2.03 12.51 -15.92
N LYS A 205 -2.53 11.30 -16.17
CA LYS A 205 -3.30 10.96 -17.37
C LYS A 205 -4.79 11.23 -17.17
N ARG A 206 -5.32 10.92 -15.97
CA ARG A 206 -6.72 11.11 -15.60
C ARG A 206 -6.85 11.38 -14.11
N SER A 207 -7.92 12.06 -13.74
CA SER A 207 -8.34 12.25 -12.36
C SER A 207 -9.86 12.12 -12.23
N LEU A 208 -10.31 11.59 -11.10
CA LEU A 208 -11.73 11.45 -10.75
C LEU A 208 -11.93 11.92 -9.33
N SER A 209 -13.08 12.54 -9.07
CA SER A 209 -13.57 12.74 -7.70
C SER A 209 -14.36 11.51 -7.26
N ALA A 210 -14.19 11.09 -6.02
CA ALA A 210 -14.86 9.93 -5.44
C ALA A 210 -15.43 10.30 -4.06
N PRO A 211 -16.37 9.53 -3.50
CA PRO A 211 -16.87 9.73 -2.14
C PRO A 211 -15.74 9.84 -1.12
N PRO A 212 -15.96 10.49 0.01
CA PRO A 212 -14.98 10.65 1.07
C PRO A 212 -14.45 9.32 1.58
N MET A 213 -13.23 9.37 2.14
CA MET A 213 -12.60 8.23 2.83
C MET A 213 -12.40 7.01 1.91
N SER A 214 -11.97 7.26 0.66
CA SER A 214 -11.48 6.18 -0.18
C SER A 214 -10.16 5.66 0.37
N GLU A 215 -10.00 4.35 0.39
CA GLU A 215 -8.90 3.62 1.01
C GLU A 215 -8.15 2.78 -0.04
N GLY A 216 -8.00 1.51 0.22
CA GLY A 216 -7.28 0.59 -0.64
C GLY A 216 -7.82 0.51 -2.07
N VAL A 217 -6.92 0.32 -3.01
CA VAL A 217 -7.22 0.10 -4.42
C VAL A 217 -6.50 -1.14 -4.94
N VAL A 218 -7.17 -1.89 -5.81
CA VAL A 218 -6.60 -3.04 -6.50
C VAL A 218 -7.02 -3.03 -7.97
N PHE A 219 -6.10 -3.38 -8.87
CA PHE A 219 -6.44 -3.61 -10.28
C PHE A 219 -6.66 -5.10 -10.54
N LYS A 220 -7.81 -5.45 -11.12
CA LYS A 220 -8.16 -6.82 -11.48
C LYS A 220 -9.13 -6.83 -12.67
N ASN A 221 -8.92 -7.78 -13.61
CA ASN A 221 -9.82 -8.00 -14.75
C ASN A 221 -10.17 -6.73 -15.54
N GLY A 222 -9.16 -5.88 -15.81
CA GLY A 222 -9.32 -4.67 -16.61
C GLY A 222 -9.89 -3.46 -15.88
N ARG A 223 -10.13 -3.56 -14.56
CA ARG A 223 -10.71 -2.47 -13.76
C ARG A 223 -9.94 -2.25 -12.46
N SER A 224 -9.94 -1.03 -11.98
CA SER A 224 -9.53 -0.72 -10.61
C SER A 224 -10.73 -0.77 -9.68
N TYR A 225 -10.56 -1.42 -8.53
CA TYR A 225 -11.58 -1.50 -7.49
C TYR A 225 -11.11 -0.71 -6.27
N VAL A 226 -11.94 0.22 -5.82
CA VAL A 226 -11.67 1.13 -4.69
C VAL A 226 -12.64 0.80 -3.57
N ILE A 227 -12.14 0.66 -2.35
CA ILE A 227 -12.95 0.52 -1.14
C ILE A 227 -13.04 1.84 -0.39
N PHE A 228 -14.07 1.97 0.46
CA PHE A 228 -14.33 3.18 1.26
C PHE A 228 -14.51 2.80 2.72
N GLU A 229 -13.99 3.63 3.61
CA GLU A 229 -14.15 3.48 5.06
C GLU A 229 -15.39 4.25 5.57
N SER A 230 -15.96 5.15 4.76
CA SER A 230 -17.02 6.08 5.15
C SER A 230 -18.31 5.40 5.66
N ALA A 231 -18.63 4.17 5.20
CA ALA A 231 -19.76 3.40 5.68
C ALA A 231 -19.44 2.48 6.87
N ALA A 232 -18.20 2.43 7.36
CA ALA A 232 -17.88 1.69 8.57
C ALA A 232 -18.70 2.25 9.78
N GLN A 233 -19.08 1.37 10.70
CA GLN A 233 -19.91 1.74 11.86
C GLN A 233 -19.39 2.99 12.59
N LYS A 234 -18.07 3.13 12.70
CA LYS A 234 -17.40 4.27 13.36
C LYS A 234 -17.65 5.62 12.67
N TYR A 235 -17.90 5.63 11.36
CA TYR A 235 -17.91 6.84 10.54
C TYR A 235 -19.24 7.12 9.86
N ARG A 236 -20.10 6.11 9.72
CA ARG A 236 -21.36 6.15 8.94
C ARG A 236 -22.23 7.37 9.23
N ASP A 237 -22.39 7.72 10.51
CA ASP A 237 -23.26 8.82 10.93
C ASP A 237 -22.63 10.21 10.78
N THR A 238 -21.34 10.27 10.44
CA THR A 238 -20.58 11.53 10.39
C THR A 238 -19.89 11.76 9.05
N ALA A 239 -19.85 10.76 8.18
CA ALA A 239 -19.35 10.91 6.82
C ALA A 239 -20.37 11.64 5.95
N MET A 240 -19.90 12.54 5.09
CA MET A 240 -20.73 13.30 4.16
C MET A 240 -21.46 12.38 3.17
N ASP A 241 -20.84 11.31 2.74
CA ASP A 241 -21.38 10.32 1.80
C ASP A 241 -20.92 8.90 2.22
N PRO A 242 -21.69 8.22 3.10
CA PRO A 242 -21.36 6.87 3.54
C PRO A 242 -21.50 5.87 2.38
N THR A 243 -20.37 5.43 1.84
CA THR A 243 -20.31 4.52 0.70
C THR A 243 -20.02 3.10 1.19
N ASP A 244 -20.99 2.20 1.05
CA ASP A 244 -20.92 0.79 1.52
C ASP A 244 -20.68 -0.22 0.39
N CYS A 245 -20.31 0.25 -0.78
CA CYS A 245 -19.99 -0.58 -1.95
C CYS A 245 -18.56 -0.36 -2.41
N VAL A 246 -18.06 -1.33 -3.18
CA VAL A 246 -16.77 -1.23 -3.88
C VAL A 246 -17.00 -0.55 -5.23
N TRP A 247 -16.28 0.50 -5.51
CA TRP A 247 -16.32 1.15 -6.81
C TRP A 247 -15.41 0.44 -7.81
N ALA A 248 -15.93 0.21 -9.01
CA ALA A 248 -15.17 -0.25 -10.16
C ALA A 248 -14.89 0.93 -11.09
N VAL A 249 -13.62 1.28 -11.24
CA VAL A 249 -13.16 2.40 -12.09
C VAL A 249 -12.56 1.85 -13.38
N ASN A 250 -13.03 2.38 -14.52
CA ASN A 250 -12.46 2.12 -15.83
C ASN A 250 -11.57 3.31 -16.21
N TRP A 251 -10.28 3.06 -16.40
CA TRP A 251 -9.30 4.07 -16.79
C TRP A 251 -9.14 4.20 -18.30
#